data_69d347c2a9e8cc902e1b254b79398c06
#
_entry.id   69d347c2a9e8cc902e1b254b79398c06
#
_cell.length_a   1.000
_cell.length_b   1.000
_cell.length_c   1.000
_cell.angle_alpha   90.00
_cell.angle_beta   90.00
_cell.angle_gamma   90.00
#
_symmetry.space_group_name_H-M   'P 1'
#
loop_
_entity.id
_entity.type
_entity.pdbx_description
1 polymer ?
#
loop_
_entity_poly.entity_id
_entity_poly.type
_entity_poly.pdbx_seq_one_letter_code
_entity_poly.pdbx_strand_id
1 'polypeptide(L)'
;VLKAKRQLASAQKSVISDEKSFKSAMYTYEKLFNVDDVDVNNLTKPRLAPSTISMVPKSMEATVVMALSGNRDLQIAKIDVETAKNDLASALANFGPTVDAEAKYSDKNDASHTAGSHYEEQIKVTVEFPISGLYMEMPGYLNDRSALDRAINDLALKERDTIKSAKDAWVEYANARTMLSYSENEATIAKELLSIAQKERAADQTDAAAVLAAEEALEGALKDLS
;
A
#
# COMPACT_ATOMS: atom_id res chain seq x y z
N VAL A 1 6.80 -53.48 1.13
CA VAL A 1 6.88 -53.12 2.56
C VAL A 1 7.77 -51.90 2.76
N LEU A 2 9.00 -51.81 2.27
CA LEU A 2 9.90 -50.65 2.48
C LEU A 2 9.38 -49.37 1.81
N LYS A 3 8.78 -49.47 0.62
CA LYS A 3 8.17 -48.32 -0.08
C LYS A 3 7.01 -47.71 0.74
N ALA A 4 6.12 -48.54 1.28
CA ALA A 4 5.02 -48.11 2.12
C ALA A 4 5.50 -47.47 3.44
N LYS A 5 6.54 -48.03 4.08
CA LYS A 5 7.13 -47.40 5.28
C LYS A 5 7.74 -46.03 4.98
N ARG A 6 8.38 -45.86 3.82
CA ARG A 6 8.92 -44.56 3.38
C ARG A 6 7.80 -43.53 3.13
N GLN A 7 6.72 -43.95 2.48
CA GLN A 7 5.57 -43.10 2.23
C GLN A 7 4.90 -42.67 3.55
N LEU A 8 4.72 -43.62 4.49
CA LEU A 8 4.20 -43.30 5.82
C LEU A 8 5.08 -42.27 6.56
N ALA A 9 6.39 -42.46 6.56
CA ALA A 9 7.33 -41.53 7.20
C ALA A 9 7.30 -40.15 6.52
N SER A 10 7.14 -40.11 5.18
CA SER A 10 6.99 -38.85 4.44
C SER A 10 5.68 -38.11 4.82
N ALA A 11 4.57 -38.85 4.87
CA ALA A 11 3.27 -38.32 5.26
C ALA A 11 3.28 -37.78 6.70
N GLN A 12 3.88 -38.53 7.65
CA GLN A 12 4.03 -38.04 9.04
C GLN A 12 4.85 -36.77 9.12
N LYS A 13 5.92 -36.65 8.33
CA LYS A 13 6.72 -35.39 8.27
C LYS A 13 5.93 -34.25 7.70
N SER A 14 5.10 -34.52 6.68
CA SER A 14 4.20 -33.48 6.11
C SER A 14 3.19 -32.99 7.14
N VAL A 15 2.53 -33.89 7.87
CA VAL A 15 1.58 -33.54 8.94
C VAL A 15 2.21 -32.62 9.99
N ILE A 16 3.43 -32.96 10.47
CA ILE A 16 4.13 -32.11 11.44
C ILE A 16 4.42 -30.71 10.87
N SER A 17 4.82 -30.64 9.59
CA SER A 17 5.05 -29.37 8.90
C SER A 17 3.77 -28.54 8.78
N ASP A 18 2.67 -29.18 8.41
CA ASP A 18 1.38 -28.54 8.22
C ASP A 18 0.79 -28.08 9.56
N GLU A 19 0.94 -28.87 10.64
CA GLU A 19 0.58 -28.44 12.00
C GLU A 19 1.36 -27.21 12.47
N LYS A 20 2.65 -27.14 12.17
CA LYS A 20 3.47 -25.96 12.45
C LYS A 20 2.96 -24.74 11.71
N SER A 21 2.69 -24.89 10.42
CA SER A 21 2.19 -23.80 9.56
C SER A 21 0.81 -23.32 10.04
N PHE A 22 -0.05 -24.25 10.38
CA PHE A 22 -1.38 -23.97 10.95
C PHE A 22 -1.29 -23.16 12.26
N LYS A 23 -0.47 -23.61 13.21
CA LYS A 23 -0.28 -22.89 14.48
C LYS A 23 0.30 -21.51 14.25
N SER A 24 1.25 -21.36 13.33
CA SER A 24 1.81 -20.06 12.97
C SER A 24 0.76 -19.10 12.35
N ALA A 25 -0.11 -19.62 11.50
CA ALA A 25 -1.21 -18.86 10.92
C ALA A 25 -2.22 -18.44 11.99
N MET A 26 -2.54 -19.34 12.93
CA MET A 26 -3.42 -19.06 14.06
C MET A 26 -2.88 -17.93 14.94
N TYR A 27 -1.61 -17.98 15.35
CA TYR A 27 -0.99 -16.91 16.11
C TYR A 27 -0.93 -15.57 15.35
N THR A 28 -0.79 -15.63 14.02
CA THR A 28 -0.86 -14.43 13.18
C THR A 28 -2.26 -13.84 13.17
N TYR A 29 -3.28 -14.68 13.10
CA TYR A 29 -4.68 -14.26 13.16
C TYR A 29 -5.01 -13.64 14.53
N GLU A 30 -4.64 -14.31 15.63
CA GLU A 30 -4.81 -13.80 17.01
C GLU A 30 -4.17 -12.40 17.15
N LYS A 31 -2.94 -12.25 16.64
CA LYS A 31 -2.23 -10.97 16.67
C LYS A 31 -2.94 -9.88 15.86
N LEU A 32 -3.47 -10.20 14.67
CA LEU A 32 -4.08 -9.22 13.78
C LEU A 32 -5.44 -8.74 14.29
N PHE A 33 -6.22 -9.66 14.87
CA PHE A 33 -7.58 -9.38 15.32
C PHE A 33 -7.69 -9.17 16.84
N ASN A 34 -6.55 -9.28 17.56
CA ASN A 34 -6.49 -9.18 19.02
C ASN A 34 -7.53 -10.07 19.72
N VAL A 35 -7.62 -11.30 19.27
CA VAL A 35 -8.54 -12.33 19.80
C VAL A 35 -7.70 -13.43 20.40
N ASP A 36 -8.01 -13.81 21.65
CA ASP A 36 -7.43 -14.98 22.31
C ASP A 36 -8.34 -16.20 22.02
N ASP A 37 -7.74 -17.33 21.67
CA ASP A 37 -8.41 -18.62 21.45
C ASP A 37 -9.41 -18.62 20.27
N VAL A 38 -8.85 -18.81 19.07
CA VAL A 38 -9.64 -18.85 17.83
C VAL A 38 -10.28 -20.23 17.65
N ASP A 39 -11.60 -20.30 17.68
CA ASP A 39 -12.33 -21.52 17.27
C ASP A 39 -12.29 -21.68 15.75
N VAL A 40 -11.36 -22.49 15.28
CA VAL A 40 -11.12 -22.75 13.85
C VAL A 40 -12.36 -23.33 13.15
N ASN A 41 -13.21 -24.09 13.86
CA ASN A 41 -14.40 -24.70 13.29
C ASN A 41 -15.47 -23.66 12.91
N ASN A 42 -15.41 -22.49 13.51
CA ASN A 42 -16.30 -21.37 13.22
C ASN A 42 -15.74 -20.40 12.17
N LEU A 43 -14.51 -20.62 11.68
CA LEU A 43 -13.94 -19.80 10.61
C LEU A 43 -14.57 -20.17 9.27
N THR A 44 -15.28 -19.23 8.68
CA THR A 44 -15.81 -19.36 7.33
C THR A 44 -14.90 -18.66 6.32
N LYS A 45 -14.75 -19.26 5.13
CA LYS A 45 -14.01 -18.57 4.05
C LYS A 45 -14.63 -17.19 3.81
N PRO A 46 -13.82 -16.10 3.83
CA PRO A 46 -14.33 -14.77 3.57
C PRO A 46 -14.95 -14.72 2.16
N ARG A 47 -16.20 -14.32 2.08
CA ARG A 47 -16.85 -14.06 0.79
C ARG A 47 -16.67 -12.59 0.45
N LEU A 48 -16.02 -12.33 -0.67
CA LEU A 48 -15.97 -10.98 -1.20
C LEU A 48 -17.40 -10.49 -1.47
N ALA A 49 -17.70 -9.30 -0.95
CA ALA A 49 -19.01 -8.69 -1.23
C ALA A 49 -19.14 -8.45 -2.74
N PRO A 50 -20.33 -8.64 -3.33
CA PRO A 50 -20.57 -8.38 -4.76
C PRO A 50 -20.16 -6.96 -5.18
N SER A 51 -20.29 -5.99 -4.27
CA SER A 51 -19.80 -4.61 -4.46
C SER A 51 -18.30 -4.54 -4.65
N THR A 52 -17.52 -5.32 -3.91
CA THR A 52 -16.06 -5.37 -4.03
C THR A 52 -15.63 -5.98 -5.38
N ILE A 53 -16.33 -7.03 -5.82
CA ILE A 53 -16.07 -7.67 -7.12
C ILE A 53 -16.36 -6.69 -8.26
N SER A 54 -17.41 -5.88 -8.13
CA SER A 54 -17.77 -4.88 -9.15
C SER A 54 -16.78 -3.72 -9.24
N MET A 55 -15.97 -3.48 -8.19
CA MET A 55 -14.92 -2.46 -8.17
C MET A 55 -13.64 -2.90 -8.89
N VAL A 56 -13.47 -4.21 -9.18
CA VAL A 56 -12.28 -4.69 -9.90
C VAL A 56 -12.29 -4.12 -11.34
N PRO A 57 -11.23 -3.41 -11.75
CA PRO A 57 -11.13 -2.87 -13.09
C PRO A 57 -11.22 -3.99 -14.14
N LYS A 58 -11.78 -3.67 -15.30
CA LYS A 58 -11.99 -4.65 -16.39
C LYS A 58 -10.83 -4.72 -17.36
N SER A 59 -9.89 -3.79 -17.28
CA SER A 59 -8.71 -3.73 -18.17
C SER A 59 -7.49 -3.15 -17.44
N MET A 60 -6.32 -3.38 -18.03
CA MET A 60 -5.05 -2.81 -17.54
C MET A 60 -5.10 -1.28 -17.52
N GLU A 61 -5.67 -0.66 -18.56
CA GLU A 61 -5.79 0.79 -18.68
C GLU A 61 -6.68 1.37 -17.57
N ALA A 62 -7.81 0.70 -17.29
CA ALA A 62 -8.70 1.10 -16.21
C ALA A 62 -8.03 0.99 -14.85
N THR A 63 -7.19 -0.03 -14.64
CA THR A 63 -6.39 -0.21 -13.41
C THR A 63 -5.41 0.94 -13.24
N VAL A 64 -4.70 1.33 -14.31
CA VAL A 64 -3.75 2.45 -14.28
C VAL A 64 -4.46 3.76 -13.97
N VAL A 65 -5.61 4.05 -14.62
CA VAL A 65 -6.38 5.27 -14.36
C VAL A 65 -6.85 5.33 -12.91
N MET A 66 -7.36 4.21 -12.39
CA MET A 66 -7.80 4.11 -10.99
C MET A 66 -6.63 4.33 -10.03
N ALA A 67 -5.46 3.73 -10.29
CA ALA A 67 -4.27 3.90 -9.48
C ALA A 67 -3.77 5.36 -9.48
N LEU A 68 -3.71 6.02 -10.64
CA LEU A 68 -3.28 7.41 -10.73
C LEU A 68 -4.22 8.39 -10.03
N SER A 69 -5.51 8.11 -9.99
CA SER A 69 -6.49 8.94 -9.31
C SER A 69 -6.56 8.67 -7.80
N GLY A 70 -6.36 7.44 -7.36
CA GLY A 70 -6.55 7.00 -5.99
C GLY A 70 -5.28 6.91 -5.15
N ASN A 71 -4.09 6.98 -5.74
CA ASN A 71 -2.84 6.83 -4.99
C ASN A 71 -2.55 8.07 -4.14
N ARG A 72 -2.50 7.86 -2.81
CA ARG A 72 -2.22 8.91 -1.84
C ARG A 72 -0.80 9.45 -1.93
N ASP A 73 0.18 8.58 -2.19
CA ASP A 73 1.58 9.01 -2.32
C ASP A 73 1.78 9.95 -3.51
N LEU A 74 1.02 9.70 -4.60
CA LEU A 74 1.03 10.58 -5.74
C LEU A 74 0.37 11.93 -5.43
N GLN A 75 -0.69 11.93 -4.63
CA GLN A 75 -1.33 13.17 -4.17
C GLN A 75 -0.39 13.97 -3.26
N ILE A 76 0.34 13.31 -2.35
CA ILE A 76 1.36 13.94 -1.50
C ILE A 76 2.44 14.57 -2.38
N ALA A 77 3.02 13.83 -3.33
CA ALA A 77 4.04 14.36 -4.23
C ALA A 77 3.57 15.57 -5.05
N LYS A 78 2.29 15.65 -5.42
CA LYS A 78 1.69 16.84 -6.05
C LYS A 78 1.67 18.05 -5.10
N ILE A 79 1.31 17.81 -3.84
CA ILE A 79 1.31 18.84 -2.79
C ILE A 79 2.74 19.31 -2.52
N ASP A 80 3.72 18.40 -2.49
CA ASP A 80 5.14 18.74 -2.29
C ASP A 80 5.65 19.67 -3.40
N VAL A 81 5.26 19.44 -4.66
CA VAL A 81 5.57 20.35 -5.77
C VAL A 81 4.93 21.73 -5.56
N GLU A 82 3.68 21.77 -5.07
CA GLU A 82 2.99 23.02 -4.82
C GLU A 82 3.60 23.78 -3.63
N THR A 83 4.00 23.07 -2.59
CA THR A 83 4.75 23.62 -1.47
C THR A 83 6.07 24.22 -1.93
N ALA A 84 6.87 23.48 -2.68
CA ALA A 84 8.15 23.96 -3.20
C ALA A 84 7.99 25.17 -4.15
N LYS A 85 6.89 25.27 -4.90
CA LYS A 85 6.56 26.49 -5.68
C LYS A 85 6.27 27.69 -4.79
N ASN A 86 5.53 27.48 -3.70
CA ASN A 86 5.22 28.54 -2.75
C ASN A 86 6.47 29.01 -2.00
N ASP A 87 7.36 28.09 -1.62
CA ASP A 87 8.64 28.40 -0.99
C ASP A 87 9.52 29.23 -1.93
N LEU A 88 9.61 28.85 -3.20
CA LEU A 88 10.33 29.61 -4.21
C LEU A 88 9.70 31.01 -4.42
N ALA A 89 8.37 31.12 -4.43
CA ALA A 89 7.67 32.40 -4.53
C ALA A 89 7.95 33.29 -3.31
N SER A 90 8.01 32.70 -2.11
CA SER A 90 8.38 33.40 -0.87
C SER A 90 9.82 33.87 -0.91
N ALA A 91 10.75 33.04 -1.38
CA ALA A 91 12.15 33.43 -1.57
C ALA A 91 12.29 34.58 -2.58
N LEU A 92 11.48 34.60 -3.63
CA LEU A 92 11.43 35.71 -4.58
C LEU A 92 10.88 36.99 -3.94
N ALA A 93 9.90 36.88 -3.04
CA ALA A 93 9.34 38.01 -2.34
C ALA A 93 10.35 38.72 -1.43
N ASN A 94 11.35 37.98 -0.90
CA ASN A 94 12.43 38.55 -0.07
C ASN A 94 13.34 39.51 -0.85
N PHE A 95 13.31 39.49 -2.18
CA PHE A 95 13.98 40.51 -3.00
C PHE A 95 13.17 41.81 -3.17
N GLY A 96 11.92 41.79 -2.74
CA GLY A 96 11.03 42.94 -2.82
C GLY A 96 11.11 43.85 -1.60
N PRO A 97 10.43 45.05 -1.66
CA PRO A 97 10.32 45.90 -0.50
C PRO A 97 9.38 45.30 0.54
N THR A 98 9.76 45.44 1.82
CA THR A 98 8.85 45.18 2.95
C THR A 98 8.14 46.45 3.35
N VAL A 99 6.83 46.36 3.63
CA VAL A 99 6.02 47.49 4.08
C VAL A 99 5.41 47.15 5.42
N ASP A 100 5.83 47.84 6.46
CA ASP A 100 5.35 47.66 7.81
C ASP A 100 4.48 48.88 8.19
N ALA A 101 3.28 48.64 8.71
CA ALA A 101 2.40 49.67 9.27
C ALA A 101 2.19 49.39 10.77
N GLU A 102 2.60 50.32 11.60
CA GLU A 102 2.44 50.26 13.05
C GLU A 102 1.53 51.35 13.52
N ALA A 103 0.49 51.02 14.28
CA ALA A 103 -0.34 51.95 14.99
C ALA A 103 -0.14 51.74 16.48
N LYS A 104 0.32 52.76 17.20
CA LYS A 104 0.58 52.71 18.62
C LYS A 104 -0.28 53.75 19.34
N TYR A 105 -1.02 53.33 20.32
CA TYR A 105 -1.71 54.18 21.31
C TYR A 105 -1.07 53.95 22.66
N SER A 106 -0.66 55.02 23.33
CA SER A 106 -0.09 54.96 24.68
C SER A 106 -0.78 55.99 25.58
N ASP A 107 -1.41 55.54 26.62
CA ASP A 107 -1.95 56.37 27.70
C ASP A 107 -1.09 56.23 28.94
N LYS A 108 -0.54 57.33 29.43
CA LYS A 108 0.32 57.40 30.60
C LYS A 108 -0.29 58.35 31.63
N ASN A 109 -0.66 57.77 32.76
CA ASN A 109 -1.17 58.54 33.90
C ASN A 109 -0.09 58.66 34.97
N ASP A 110 0.25 59.87 35.39
CA ASP A 110 1.27 60.16 36.42
C ASP A 110 2.62 59.50 36.18
N ALA A 111 3.02 59.36 34.92
CA ALA A 111 4.28 58.71 34.57
C ALA A 111 5.43 59.75 34.55
N SER A 112 6.60 59.34 35.06
CA SER A 112 7.84 60.13 34.98
C SER A 112 7.79 61.54 35.63
N HIS A 113 7.18 61.68 36.82
CA HIS A 113 7.09 62.90 37.59
C HIS A 113 6.28 64.04 36.93
N THR A 114 5.50 63.77 35.91
CA THR A 114 4.58 64.70 35.32
C THR A 114 3.17 64.33 35.73
N ALA A 115 2.51 65.21 36.52
CA ALA A 115 1.14 64.99 36.94
C ALA A 115 0.18 65.16 35.78
N GLY A 116 -0.76 64.28 35.63
CA GLY A 116 -1.80 64.31 34.62
C GLY A 116 -1.78 63.15 33.62
N SER A 117 -2.87 63.04 32.86
CA SER A 117 -3.00 62.03 31.77
C SER A 117 -2.34 62.56 30.52
N HIS A 118 -1.44 61.73 29.97
CA HIS A 118 -0.75 61.99 28.69
C HIS A 118 -1.04 60.85 27.72
N TYR A 119 -1.69 61.16 26.62
CA TYR A 119 -1.92 60.18 25.56
C TYR A 119 -1.05 60.51 24.33
N GLU A 120 -0.54 59.49 23.69
CA GLU A 120 0.26 59.55 22.49
C GLU A 120 -0.33 58.61 21.46
N GLU A 121 -0.67 59.11 20.30
CA GLU A 121 -1.09 58.34 19.15
C GLU A 121 -0.01 58.42 18.08
N GLN A 122 0.45 57.30 17.61
CA GLN A 122 1.48 57.24 16.57
C GLN A 122 1.06 56.26 15.49
N ILE A 123 1.06 56.71 14.24
CA ILE A 123 0.96 55.83 13.07
C ILE A 123 2.29 55.96 12.32
N LYS A 124 2.94 54.82 12.11
CA LYS A 124 4.23 54.74 11.41
C LYS A 124 4.09 53.74 10.24
N VAL A 125 4.48 54.19 9.04
CA VAL A 125 4.62 53.36 7.87
C VAL A 125 6.09 53.31 7.50
N THR A 126 6.68 52.10 7.45
CA THR A 126 8.08 51.89 7.10
C THR A 126 8.15 51.08 5.82
N VAL A 127 8.89 51.53 4.84
CA VAL A 127 9.19 50.82 3.61
C VAL A 127 10.68 50.56 3.56
N GLU A 128 11.07 49.26 3.56
CA GLU A 128 12.47 48.86 3.54
C GLU A 128 12.79 48.13 2.23
N PHE A 129 13.86 48.55 1.56
CA PHE A 129 14.39 47.88 0.38
C PHE A 129 15.67 47.10 0.76
N PRO A 130 15.75 45.79 0.54
CA PRO A 130 16.91 44.96 0.91
C PRO A 130 18.06 45.10 -0.07
N ILE A 131 18.55 46.33 -0.32
CA ILE A 131 19.63 46.57 -1.32
C ILE A 131 20.91 45.82 -0.99
N SER A 132 21.28 45.73 0.29
CA SER A 132 22.47 44.98 0.76
C SER A 132 22.19 43.53 0.95
N GLY A 133 20.92 43.09 1.12
CA GLY A 133 20.48 41.72 1.32
C GLY A 133 20.41 40.89 0.05
N LEU A 134 20.39 41.50 -1.14
CA LEU A 134 20.28 40.78 -2.42
C LEU A 134 21.36 39.70 -2.58
N TYR A 135 22.54 39.90 -2.06
CA TYR A 135 23.63 38.92 -2.12
C TYR A 135 23.45 37.79 -1.08
N MET A 136 22.80 38.06 0.04
CA MET A 136 22.56 37.10 1.11
C MET A 136 21.36 36.19 0.82
N GLU A 137 20.37 36.67 0.10
CA GLU A 137 19.15 35.92 -0.25
C GLU A 137 19.33 35.01 -1.47
N MET A 138 20.33 35.27 -2.33
CA MET A 138 20.60 34.47 -3.53
C MET A 138 20.82 32.98 -3.27
N PRO A 139 21.57 32.53 -2.24
CA PRO A 139 21.73 31.11 -1.94
C PRO A 139 20.39 30.45 -1.53
N GLY A 140 19.53 31.14 -0.79
CA GLY A 140 18.18 30.70 -0.43
C GLY A 140 17.34 30.42 -1.67
N TYR A 141 17.24 31.41 -2.56
CA TYR A 141 16.51 31.27 -3.83
C TYR A 141 17.03 30.10 -4.69
N LEU A 142 18.35 29.92 -4.82
CA LEU A 142 18.93 28.80 -5.57
C LEU A 142 18.62 27.45 -4.95
N ASN A 143 18.60 27.38 -3.62
CA ASN A 143 18.20 26.18 -2.89
C ASN A 143 16.72 25.84 -3.15
N ASP A 144 15.83 26.81 -3.05
CA ASP A 144 14.40 26.59 -3.25
C ASP A 144 14.08 26.25 -4.70
N ARG A 145 14.79 26.86 -5.66
CA ARG A 145 14.70 26.45 -7.06
C ARG A 145 15.12 24.99 -7.26
N SER A 146 16.25 24.59 -6.63
CA SER A 146 16.73 23.20 -6.71
C SER A 146 15.79 22.23 -5.98
N ALA A 147 15.12 22.67 -4.92
CA ALA A 147 14.10 21.91 -4.22
C ALA A 147 12.86 21.69 -5.11
N LEU A 148 12.41 22.72 -5.82
CA LEU A 148 11.32 22.60 -6.79
C LEU A 148 11.67 21.63 -7.91
N ASP A 149 12.87 21.73 -8.50
CA ASP A 149 13.31 20.81 -9.56
C ASP A 149 13.35 19.35 -9.05
N ARG A 150 13.78 19.13 -7.81
CA ARG A 150 13.73 17.80 -7.17
C ARG A 150 12.30 17.31 -6.99
N ALA A 151 11.41 18.14 -6.43
CA ALA A 151 10.02 17.76 -6.21
C ALA A 151 9.30 17.40 -7.53
N ILE A 152 9.58 18.12 -8.63
CA ILE A 152 9.04 17.79 -9.96
C ILE A 152 9.55 16.43 -10.45
N ASN A 153 10.85 16.15 -10.29
CA ASN A 153 11.44 14.89 -10.68
C ASN A 153 10.89 13.71 -9.83
N ASP A 154 10.73 13.92 -8.53
CA ASP A 154 10.16 12.93 -7.61
C ASP A 154 8.71 12.63 -7.96
N LEU A 155 7.91 13.64 -8.30
CA LEU A 155 6.55 13.44 -8.79
C LEU A 155 6.54 12.58 -10.07
N ALA A 156 7.41 12.89 -11.04
CA ALA A 156 7.50 12.12 -12.28
C ALA A 156 7.94 10.67 -12.05
N LEU A 157 8.82 10.41 -11.09
CA LEU A 157 9.20 9.06 -10.67
C LEU A 157 8.02 8.34 -10.01
N LYS A 158 7.33 8.97 -9.08
CA LYS A 158 6.14 8.43 -8.42
C LYS A 158 5.02 8.07 -9.41
N GLU A 159 4.81 8.90 -10.43
CA GLU A 159 3.85 8.60 -11.49
C GLU A 159 4.22 7.31 -12.25
N ARG A 160 5.49 7.18 -12.64
CA ARG A 160 6.00 5.99 -13.35
C ARG A 160 5.91 4.74 -12.48
N ASP A 161 6.27 4.84 -11.21
CA ASP A 161 6.21 3.73 -10.26
C ASP A 161 4.76 3.30 -10.01
N THR A 162 3.83 4.26 -9.89
CA THR A 162 2.41 3.98 -9.75
C THR A 162 1.86 3.26 -10.99
N ILE A 163 2.22 3.71 -12.20
CA ILE A 163 1.83 3.07 -13.45
C ILE A 163 2.39 1.64 -13.52
N LYS A 164 3.68 1.47 -13.18
CA LYS A 164 4.32 0.15 -13.17
C LYS A 164 3.62 -0.79 -12.20
N SER A 165 3.43 -0.38 -10.96
CA SER A 165 2.78 -1.19 -9.92
C SER A 165 1.35 -1.56 -10.29
N ALA A 166 0.60 -0.65 -10.92
CA ALA A 166 -0.75 -0.94 -11.40
C ALA A 166 -0.76 -1.98 -12.53
N LYS A 167 0.21 -1.91 -13.45
CA LYS A 167 0.36 -2.91 -14.52
C LYS A 167 0.77 -4.26 -13.97
N ASP A 168 1.72 -4.29 -13.06
CA ASP A 168 2.19 -5.52 -12.40
C ASP A 168 1.02 -6.20 -11.66
N ALA A 169 0.25 -5.45 -10.88
CA ALA A 169 -0.92 -5.95 -10.17
C ALA A 169 -2.00 -6.50 -11.11
N TRP A 170 -2.22 -5.85 -12.26
CA TRP A 170 -3.15 -6.35 -13.27
C TRP A 170 -2.69 -7.67 -13.89
N VAL A 171 -1.40 -7.78 -14.24
CA VAL A 171 -0.82 -9.03 -14.78
C VAL A 171 -0.90 -10.14 -13.75
N GLU A 172 -0.60 -9.85 -12.49
CA GLU A 172 -0.70 -10.81 -11.39
C GLU A 172 -2.14 -11.30 -11.20
N TYR A 173 -3.11 -10.39 -11.19
CA TYR A 173 -4.53 -10.73 -11.15
C TYR A 173 -4.97 -11.60 -12.34
N ALA A 174 -4.58 -11.25 -13.55
CA ALA A 174 -4.93 -12.00 -14.75
C ALA A 174 -4.32 -13.41 -14.74
N ASN A 175 -3.07 -13.52 -14.30
CA ASN A 175 -2.38 -14.79 -14.14
C ASN A 175 -3.03 -15.65 -13.06
N ALA A 176 -3.32 -15.07 -11.88
CA ALA A 176 -3.98 -15.78 -10.78
C ALA A 176 -5.35 -16.32 -11.21
N ARG A 177 -6.13 -15.54 -11.96
CA ARG A 177 -7.42 -15.99 -12.51
C ARG A 177 -7.26 -17.16 -13.49
N THR A 178 -6.23 -17.12 -14.32
CA THR A 178 -5.93 -18.20 -15.27
C THR A 178 -5.46 -19.45 -14.55
N MET A 179 -4.57 -19.30 -13.56
CA MET A 179 -4.10 -20.38 -12.70
C MET A 179 -5.26 -21.06 -11.98
N LEU A 180 -6.17 -20.29 -11.39
CA LEU A 180 -7.37 -20.83 -10.74
C LEU A 180 -8.17 -21.71 -11.69
N SER A 181 -8.41 -21.26 -12.92
CA SER A 181 -9.11 -22.06 -13.94
C SER A 181 -8.38 -23.36 -14.29
N TYR A 182 -7.06 -23.36 -14.32
CA TYR A 182 -6.28 -24.58 -14.54
C TYR A 182 -6.34 -25.51 -13.34
N SER A 183 -6.21 -25.01 -12.12
CA SER A 183 -6.31 -25.83 -10.89
C SER A 183 -7.71 -26.45 -10.75
N GLU A 184 -8.78 -25.73 -11.10
CA GLU A 184 -10.15 -26.27 -11.13
C GLU A 184 -10.29 -27.44 -12.13
N ASN A 185 -9.71 -27.29 -13.32
CA ASN A 185 -9.67 -28.36 -14.32
C ASN A 185 -8.82 -29.56 -13.86
N GLU A 186 -7.67 -29.30 -13.26
CA GLU A 186 -6.78 -30.34 -12.73
C GLU A 186 -7.47 -31.16 -11.64
N ALA A 187 -8.13 -30.48 -10.68
CA ALA A 187 -8.90 -31.15 -9.64
C ALA A 187 -10.04 -32.02 -10.23
N THR A 188 -10.70 -31.51 -11.29
CA THR A 188 -11.74 -32.27 -11.98
C THR A 188 -11.19 -33.53 -12.65
N ILE A 189 -10.08 -33.40 -13.38
CA ILE A 189 -9.40 -34.53 -14.05
C ILE A 189 -8.89 -35.55 -13.02
N ALA A 190 -8.27 -35.09 -11.92
CA ALA A 190 -7.78 -35.96 -10.87
C ALA A 190 -8.93 -36.77 -10.20
N LYS A 191 -10.09 -36.14 -10.02
CA LYS A 191 -11.30 -36.80 -9.52
C LYS A 191 -11.83 -37.87 -10.48
N GLU A 192 -11.81 -37.64 -11.78
CA GLU A 192 -12.18 -38.60 -12.79
C GLU A 192 -11.21 -39.78 -12.84
N LEU A 193 -9.91 -39.49 -12.80
CA LEU A 193 -8.86 -40.53 -12.76
C LEU A 193 -9.00 -41.42 -11.53
N LEU A 194 -9.29 -40.84 -10.35
CA LEU A 194 -9.55 -41.65 -9.16
C LEU A 194 -10.78 -42.56 -9.35
N SER A 195 -11.86 -42.02 -9.93
CA SER A 195 -13.07 -42.82 -10.24
C SER A 195 -12.78 -43.99 -11.18
N ILE A 196 -11.91 -43.79 -12.20
CA ILE A 196 -11.50 -44.81 -13.13
C ILE A 196 -10.65 -45.88 -12.40
N ALA A 197 -9.64 -45.47 -11.64
CA ALA A 197 -8.76 -46.36 -10.88
C ALA A 197 -9.56 -47.21 -9.87
N GLN A 198 -10.58 -46.66 -9.23
CA GLN A 198 -11.45 -47.43 -8.33
C GLN A 198 -12.30 -48.44 -9.07
N LYS A 199 -12.81 -48.12 -10.26
CA LYS A 199 -13.57 -49.10 -11.12
C LYS A 199 -12.69 -50.21 -11.65
N GLU A 200 -11.48 -49.89 -12.11
CA GLU A 200 -10.51 -50.87 -12.58
C GLU A 200 -10.07 -51.83 -11.46
N ARG A 201 -9.92 -51.29 -10.25
CA ARG A 201 -9.65 -52.11 -9.08
C ARG A 201 -10.81 -53.05 -8.72
N ALA A 202 -12.05 -52.55 -8.81
CA ALA A 202 -13.23 -53.39 -8.58
C ALA A 202 -13.38 -54.50 -9.61
N ALA A 203 -12.81 -54.31 -10.82
CA ALA A 203 -12.74 -55.29 -11.89
C ALA A 203 -11.46 -56.17 -11.85
N ASP A 204 -10.65 -56.09 -10.78
CA ASP A 204 -9.35 -56.77 -10.64
C ASP A 204 -8.33 -56.47 -11.77
N GLN A 205 -8.48 -55.29 -12.44
CA GLN A 205 -7.64 -54.89 -13.54
C GLN A 205 -6.44 -54.05 -13.10
N THR A 206 -6.47 -53.51 -11.88
CA THR A 206 -5.37 -52.70 -11.32
C THR A 206 -5.12 -53.03 -9.86
N ASP A 207 -3.95 -52.60 -9.32
CA ASP A 207 -3.57 -52.83 -7.94
C ASP A 207 -3.96 -51.66 -7.00
N ALA A 208 -3.87 -51.93 -5.68
CA ALA A 208 -4.15 -50.89 -4.67
C ALA A 208 -3.20 -49.69 -4.75
N ALA A 209 -2.01 -49.87 -5.33
CA ALA A 209 -1.05 -48.78 -5.45
C ALA A 209 -1.46 -47.73 -6.49
N ALA A 210 -2.16 -48.17 -7.54
CA ALA A 210 -2.68 -47.27 -8.56
C ALA A 210 -3.82 -46.36 -8.00
N VAL A 211 -4.72 -46.95 -7.19
CA VAL A 211 -5.76 -46.19 -6.51
C VAL A 211 -5.17 -45.17 -5.53
N LEU A 212 -4.19 -45.58 -4.73
CA LEU A 212 -3.49 -44.69 -3.79
C LEU A 212 -2.78 -43.53 -4.52
N ALA A 213 -2.16 -43.80 -5.65
CA ALA A 213 -1.51 -42.76 -6.46
C ALA A 213 -2.53 -41.77 -7.03
N ALA A 214 -3.72 -42.22 -7.42
CA ALA A 214 -4.81 -41.36 -7.87
C ALA A 214 -5.41 -40.52 -6.72
N GLU A 215 -5.50 -41.06 -5.51
CA GLU A 215 -5.89 -40.36 -4.31
C GLU A 215 -4.88 -39.27 -3.95
N GLU A 216 -3.58 -39.58 -3.94
CA GLU A 216 -2.51 -38.58 -3.72
C GLU A 216 -2.53 -37.47 -4.76
N ALA A 217 -2.80 -37.77 -6.02
CA ALA A 217 -2.93 -36.78 -7.10
C ALA A 217 -4.16 -35.84 -6.88
N LEU A 218 -5.30 -36.42 -6.45
CA LEU A 218 -6.48 -35.61 -6.14
C LEU A 218 -6.24 -34.69 -4.93
N GLU A 219 -5.63 -35.20 -3.87
CA GLU A 219 -5.30 -34.39 -2.69
C GLU A 219 -4.33 -33.24 -3.06
N GLY A 220 -3.34 -33.50 -3.91
CA GLY A 220 -2.44 -32.48 -4.44
C GLY A 220 -3.19 -31.40 -5.20
N ALA A 221 -4.04 -31.79 -6.15
CA ALA A 221 -4.85 -30.87 -6.94
C ALA A 221 -5.84 -30.03 -6.09
N LEU A 222 -6.42 -30.62 -5.05
CA LEU A 222 -7.31 -29.90 -4.12
C LEU A 222 -6.54 -28.93 -3.22
N LYS A 223 -5.31 -29.24 -2.86
CA LYS A 223 -4.44 -28.36 -2.10
C LYS A 223 -4.03 -27.12 -2.92
N ASP A 224 -3.76 -27.31 -4.22
CA ASP A 224 -3.43 -26.20 -5.12
C ASP A 224 -4.64 -25.30 -5.43
N LEU A 225 -5.86 -25.78 -5.18
CA LEU A 225 -7.11 -25.05 -5.33
C LEU A 225 -7.50 -24.27 -4.05
N SER A 226 -6.96 -24.64 -2.88
CA SER A 226 -7.37 -24.05 -1.57
C SER A 226 -6.66 -22.76 -1.25
#